data_db513736f711b37ec564b19d8f79f1c5
#
_entry.id   db513736f711b37ec564b19d8f79f1c5
#
_cell.length_a   1.000
_cell.length_b   1.000
_cell.length_c   1.000
_cell.angle_alpha   90.00
_cell.angle_beta   90.00
_cell.angle_gamma   90.00
#
_symmetry.space_group_name_H-M   'P 1'
#
loop_
_entity.id
_entity.type
_entity.pdbx_description
1 polymer ?
#
loop_
_entity_poly.entity_id
_entity_poly.type
_entity_poly.pdbx_seq_one_letter_code
_entity_poly.pdbx_strand_id
1 'polypeptide(L)'
;MIPVIVLNWNGLEDTLECMEVLLKQSYSNFHVFLVDNGSEKSDLNALQENFNNNDKVSIIANTQNLGFTKGNNRIIEMILRDYLDVEYIALLNNDTKVETEWLSNLVKSAKTNEADIVSSKMINYFDPKKMDNTGHEMLNTAEIIPFGQGEPIENFNTVFENIGSCAGATLYSTKMLRHIGIFDEYFDTGYEDAEIGLRATVLGYKCIFEPSAIVLHKISRSINKIRDYEYVLKIQLNIFYTYFKLMPLTVLLINLPSFLFKYSMVFLINIVFYRSFFLKMLSDAFYRTLFKERKKILESRRVFFDNHKAISSLQILRKQTFFLFFDIRRFIKFVVLRKPTDFER
;
A
#
# COMPACT_ATOMS: atom_id res chain seq x y z
N MET A 1 7.73 9.57 -21.17
CA MET A 1 8.45 9.85 -19.90
C MET A 1 7.70 9.16 -18.76
N ILE A 2 8.43 8.59 -17.77
CA ILE A 2 7.82 8.04 -16.54
C ILE A 2 8.09 9.02 -15.40
N PRO A 3 7.07 9.69 -14.83
CA PRO A 3 7.19 10.42 -13.59
C PRO A 3 7.44 9.45 -12.42
N VAL A 4 8.44 9.74 -11.59
CA VAL A 4 8.71 9.01 -10.35
C VAL A 4 8.50 9.99 -9.20
N ILE A 5 7.60 9.69 -8.29
CA ILE A 5 7.29 10.54 -7.13
C ILE A 5 8.04 9.98 -5.91
N VAL A 6 8.87 10.82 -5.30
CA VAL A 6 9.58 10.53 -4.04
C VAL A 6 9.17 11.55 -3.00
N LEU A 7 8.57 11.10 -1.90
CA LEU A 7 8.09 11.96 -0.81
C LEU A 7 9.10 11.96 0.34
N ASN A 8 9.61 13.13 0.72
CA ASN A 8 10.46 13.34 1.88
C ASN A 8 9.73 14.07 3.00
N TRP A 9 9.92 13.65 4.24
CA TRP A 9 9.58 14.39 5.44
C TRP A 9 10.58 14.09 6.57
N ASN A 10 11.47 15.04 6.83
CA ASN A 10 12.55 14.92 7.84
C ASN A 10 13.36 13.61 7.70
N GLY A 11 13.60 13.19 6.46
CA GLY A 11 14.29 11.95 6.13
C GLY A 11 15.45 12.15 5.15
N LEU A 12 16.24 13.23 5.34
CA LEU A 12 17.26 13.67 4.41
C LEU A 12 18.25 12.56 4.03
N GLU A 13 18.83 11.84 5.01
CA GLU A 13 19.81 10.78 4.75
C GLU A 13 19.25 9.68 3.85
N ASP A 14 18.06 9.17 4.20
CA ASP A 14 17.40 8.14 3.42
C ASP A 14 17.05 8.64 2.01
N THR A 15 16.60 9.90 1.91
CA THR A 15 16.26 10.52 0.63
C THR A 15 17.48 10.67 -0.27
N LEU A 16 18.63 11.12 0.27
CA LEU A 16 19.88 11.22 -0.49
C LEU A 16 20.34 9.85 -1.02
N GLU A 17 20.31 8.81 -0.18
CA GLU A 17 20.65 7.45 -0.59
C GLU A 17 19.69 6.88 -1.66
N CYS A 18 18.38 7.13 -1.51
CA CYS A 18 17.38 6.72 -2.48
C CYS A 18 17.61 7.40 -3.84
N MET A 19 17.78 8.72 -3.83
CA MET A 19 17.99 9.52 -5.04
C MET A 19 19.28 9.14 -5.77
N GLU A 20 20.36 8.83 -5.03
CA GLU A 20 21.63 8.41 -5.63
C GLU A 20 21.46 7.17 -6.53
N VAL A 21 20.73 6.16 -6.09
CA VAL A 21 20.50 4.93 -6.87
C VAL A 21 19.39 5.11 -7.91
N LEU A 22 18.37 5.91 -7.62
CA LEU A 22 17.27 6.19 -8.55
C LEU A 22 17.76 6.95 -9.80
N LEU A 23 18.67 7.91 -9.65
CA LEU A 23 19.22 8.68 -10.78
C LEU A 23 20.13 7.84 -11.70
N LYS A 24 20.55 6.64 -11.27
CA LYS A 24 21.36 5.67 -12.04
C LYS A 24 20.53 4.63 -12.79
N GLN A 25 19.19 4.80 -12.88
CA GLN A 25 18.35 3.86 -13.59
C GLN A 25 18.73 3.73 -15.08
N SER A 26 18.73 2.50 -15.60
CA SER A 26 18.95 2.20 -17.02
C SER A 26 17.84 2.74 -17.93
N TYR A 27 16.63 2.84 -17.44
CA TYR A 27 15.51 3.45 -18.14
C TYR A 27 15.69 4.97 -18.18
N SER A 28 16.11 5.53 -19.32
CA SER A 28 16.55 6.93 -19.43
C SER A 28 15.40 7.95 -19.45
N ASN A 29 14.21 7.56 -19.91
CA ASN A 29 13.07 8.47 -20.12
C ASN A 29 12.17 8.58 -18.88
N PHE A 30 12.75 9.06 -17.77
CA PHE A 30 12.02 9.34 -16.53
C PHE A 30 12.35 10.73 -15.97
N HIS A 31 11.47 11.22 -15.09
CA HIS A 31 11.66 12.46 -14.34
C HIS A 31 11.19 12.27 -12.90
N VAL A 32 11.99 12.75 -11.95
CA VAL A 32 11.70 12.62 -10.51
C VAL A 32 11.04 13.88 -9.99
N PHE A 33 9.87 13.74 -9.40
CA PHE A 33 9.23 14.74 -8.57
C PHE A 33 9.58 14.46 -7.11
N LEU A 34 10.64 15.15 -6.63
CA LEU A 34 11.10 15.07 -5.25
C LEU A 34 10.27 16.06 -4.42
N VAL A 35 9.39 15.51 -3.58
CA VAL A 35 8.44 16.29 -2.80
C VAL A 35 8.95 16.43 -1.37
N ASP A 36 9.35 17.63 -0.99
CA ASP A 36 9.54 17.93 0.42
C ASP A 36 8.20 18.23 1.08
N ASN A 37 7.79 17.40 2.01
CA ASN A 37 6.46 17.44 2.62
C ASN A 37 6.43 18.28 3.91
N GLY A 38 7.03 19.47 3.86
CA GLY A 38 7.09 20.38 4.99
C GLY A 38 8.09 19.94 6.05
N SER A 39 9.29 19.55 5.62
CA SER A 39 10.42 19.24 6.50
C SER A 39 11.01 20.50 7.16
N GLU A 40 11.98 20.31 8.03
CA GLU A 40 12.79 21.39 8.55
C GLU A 40 13.57 22.07 7.42
N LYS A 41 13.86 23.38 7.57
CA LYS A 41 14.53 24.18 6.53
C LYS A 41 15.90 23.62 6.14
N SER A 42 16.61 23.01 7.07
CA SER A 42 17.90 22.34 6.81
C SER A 42 17.78 21.25 5.77
N ASP A 43 16.76 20.40 5.88
CA ASP A 43 16.52 19.30 4.96
C ASP A 43 16.18 19.81 3.56
N LEU A 44 15.22 20.75 3.47
CA LEU A 44 14.84 21.34 2.18
C LEU A 44 16.04 22.03 1.50
N ASN A 45 16.83 22.81 2.24
CA ASN A 45 18.02 23.46 1.69
C ASN A 45 19.02 22.42 1.16
N ALA A 46 19.29 21.36 1.92
CA ALA A 46 20.19 20.31 1.49
C ALA A 46 19.67 19.57 0.23
N LEU A 47 18.37 19.30 0.12
CA LEU A 47 17.78 18.73 -1.10
C LEU A 47 17.96 19.68 -2.29
N GLN A 48 17.74 20.98 -2.11
CA GLN A 48 17.92 21.98 -3.14
C GLN A 48 19.38 22.10 -3.59
N GLU A 49 20.33 22.11 -2.67
CA GLU A 49 21.77 22.13 -2.97
C GLU A 49 22.20 20.91 -3.80
N ASN A 50 21.68 19.73 -3.49
CA ASN A 50 22.04 18.50 -4.18
C ASN A 50 21.37 18.33 -5.56
N PHE A 51 20.13 18.80 -5.74
CA PHE A 51 19.33 18.40 -6.89
C PHE A 51 18.77 19.53 -7.76
N ASN A 52 18.84 20.82 -7.38
CA ASN A 52 18.30 21.93 -8.19
C ASN A 52 18.93 22.03 -9.60
N ASN A 53 20.15 21.58 -9.76
CA ASN A 53 20.85 21.62 -11.05
C ASN A 53 20.75 20.30 -11.83
N ASN A 54 19.88 19.38 -11.43
CA ASN A 54 19.71 18.10 -12.10
C ASN A 54 18.47 18.15 -12.99
N ASP A 55 18.66 18.09 -14.31
CA ASP A 55 17.57 18.17 -15.31
C ASP A 55 16.50 17.08 -15.16
N LYS A 56 16.79 15.98 -14.46
CA LYS A 56 15.85 14.90 -14.20
C LYS A 56 15.07 15.07 -12.89
N VAL A 57 15.29 16.14 -12.12
CA VAL A 57 14.66 16.30 -10.80
C VAL A 57 13.94 17.64 -10.72
N SER A 58 12.68 17.59 -10.30
CA SER A 58 11.92 18.78 -9.89
C SER A 58 11.64 18.70 -8.39
N ILE A 59 12.10 19.66 -7.61
CA ILE A 59 11.81 19.75 -6.19
C ILE A 59 10.51 20.53 -5.98
N ILE A 60 9.58 19.94 -5.24
CA ILE A 60 8.29 20.57 -4.88
C ILE A 60 8.21 20.62 -3.36
N ALA A 61 8.19 21.83 -2.80
CA ALA A 61 8.10 22.04 -1.36
C ALA A 61 6.65 22.30 -0.92
N ASN A 62 6.18 21.54 0.05
CA ASN A 62 4.95 21.81 0.79
C ASN A 62 5.24 22.69 1.99
N THR A 63 4.32 23.57 2.35
CA THR A 63 4.50 24.48 3.50
C THR A 63 4.29 23.77 4.85
N GLN A 64 3.73 22.58 4.84
CA GLN A 64 3.46 21.73 6.01
C GLN A 64 3.38 20.26 5.60
N ASN A 65 3.51 19.36 6.57
CA ASN A 65 3.31 17.93 6.35
C ASN A 65 1.84 17.63 6.03
N LEU A 66 1.57 17.23 4.80
CA LEU A 66 0.24 16.84 4.31
C LEU A 66 -0.08 15.35 4.55
N GLY A 67 0.87 14.58 5.13
CA GLY A 67 0.79 13.13 5.19
C GLY A 67 1.10 12.46 3.86
N PHE A 68 1.10 11.12 3.86
CA PHE A 68 1.46 10.33 2.68
C PHE A 68 0.44 10.50 1.54
N THR A 69 -0.83 10.32 1.84
CA THR A 69 -1.92 10.34 0.86
C THR A 69 -2.00 11.67 0.11
N LYS A 70 -2.16 12.78 0.84
CA LYS A 70 -2.31 14.11 0.21
C LYS A 70 -1.01 14.60 -0.44
N GLY A 71 0.15 14.27 0.15
CA GLY A 71 1.44 14.60 -0.42
C GLY A 71 1.63 13.98 -1.81
N ASN A 72 1.30 12.70 -1.98
CA ASN A 72 1.35 12.03 -3.27
C ASN A 72 0.22 12.48 -4.20
N ASN A 73 -1.02 12.60 -3.71
CA ASN A 73 -2.18 13.00 -4.51
C ASN A 73 -1.94 14.33 -5.22
N ARG A 74 -1.40 15.32 -4.53
CA ARG A 74 -1.07 16.63 -5.11
C ARG A 74 -0.23 16.52 -6.39
N ILE A 75 0.75 15.62 -6.39
CA ILE A 75 1.64 15.44 -7.53
C ILE A 75 0.99 14.58 -8.61
N ILE A 76 0.28 13.51 -8.21
CA ILE A 76 -0.48 12.67 -9.14
C ILE A 76 -1.50 13.52 -9.91
N GLU A 77 -2.26 14.38 -9.23
CA GLU A 77 -3.23 15.29 -9.87
C GLU A 77 -2.56 16.24 -10.86
N MET A 78 -1.43 16.85 -10.47
CA MET A 78 -0.64 17.70 -11.35
C MET A 78 -0.20 16.92 -12.60
N ILE A 79 0.35 15.72 -12.43
CA ILE A 79 0.79 14.88 -13.56
C ILE A 79 -0.39 14.51 -14.45
N LEU A 80 -1.51 14.08 -13.90
CA LEU A 80 -2.69 13.69 -14.66
C LEU A 80 -3.30 14.89 -15.42
N ARG A 81 -3.18 16.11 -14.91
CA ARG A 81 -3.67 17.34 -15.57
C ARG A 81 -2.72 17.83 -16.65
N ASP A 82 -1.43 17.91 -16.35
CA ASP A 82 -0.46 18.67 -17.15
C ASP A 82 0.34 17.79 -18.14
N TYR A 83 0.36 16.45 -17.92
CA TYR A 83 1.12 15.49 -18.74
C TYR A 83 0.20 14.41 -19.31
N LEU A 84 -0.56 14.76 -20.36
CA LEU A 84 -1.63 13.90 -20.90
C LEU A 84 -1.10 12.60 -21.54
N ASP A 85 0.12 12.61 -22.08
CA ASP A 85 0.75 11.48 -22.77
C ASP A 85 1.50 10.51 -21.84
N VAL A 86 1.47 10.76 -20.53
CA VAL A 86 2.09 9.86 -19.55
C VAL A 86 1.22 8.62 -19.37
N GLU A 87 1.78 7.45 -19.65
CA GLU A 87 1.08 6.17 -19.54
C GLU A 87 1.10 5.60 -18.12
N TYR A 88 2.19 5.84 -17.39
CA TYR A 88 2.41 5.31 -16.03
C TYR A 88 3.03 6.34 -15.12
N ILE A 89 2.77 6.21 -13.81
CA ILE A 89 3.39 6.96 -12.71
C ILE A 89 4.02 5.95 -11.76
N ALA A 90 5.28 6.15 -11.37
CA ALA A 90 5.93 5.36 -10.34
C ALA A 90 5.90 6.10 -9.00
N LEU A 91 5.60 5.38 -7.92
CA LEU A 91 5.82 5.86 -6.55
C LEU A 91 7.00 5.12 -5.95
N LEU A 92 7.82 5.84 -5.22
CA LEU A 92 8.98 5.30 -4.53
C LEU A 92 9.15 5.99 -3.17
N ASN A 93 9.16 5.21 -2.09
CA ASN A 93 9.48 5.74 -0.77
C ASN A 93 10.96 6.14 -0.69
N ASN A 94 11.23 7.21 0.04
CA ASN A 94 12.58 7.72 0.24
C ASN A 94 13.50 6.79 1.08
N ASP A 95 12.94 5.85 1.85
CA ASP A 95 13.67 4.84 2.63
C ASP A 95 13.92 3.53 1.85
N THR A 96 14.05 3.63 0.52
CA THR A 96 14.27 2.51 -0.40
C THR A 96 15.57 2.66 -1.19
N LYS A 97 16.12 1.52 -1.63
CA LYS A 97 17.20 1.45 -2.64
C LYS A 97 16.78 0.53 -3.77
N VAL A 98 16.69 1.08 -4.96
CA VAL A 98 16.29 0.35 -6.17
C VAL A 98 17.50 -0.17 -6.93
N GLU A 99 17.35 -1.35 -7.54
CA GLU A 99 18.33 -1.88 -8.50
C GLU A 99 18.29 -1.09 -9.81
N THR A 100 19.39 -1.09 -10.56
CA THR A 100 19.55 -0.28 -11.81
C THR A 100 18.46 -0.55 -12.85
N GLU A 101 17.94 -1.77 -12.93
CA GLU A 101 16.90 -2.16 -13.88
C GLU A 101 15.46 -2.07 -13.31
N TRP A 102 15.27 -1.54 -12.11
CA TRP A 102 13.98 -1.50 -11.43
C TRP A 102 12.87 -0.87 -12.28
N LEU A 103 13.08 0.35 -12.76
CA LEU A 103 12.07 1.08 -13.52
C LEU A 103 11.84 0.44 -14.91
N SER A 104 12.91 -0.03 -15.56
CA SER A 104 12.86 -0.74 -16.83
C SER A 104 12.00 -2.01 -16.71
N ASN A 105 12.23 -2.79 -15.64
CA ASN A 105 11.50 -4.03 -15.39
C ASN A 105 10.03 -3.77 -15.10
N LEU A 106 9.69 -2.75 -14.29
CA LEU A 106 8.30 -2.37 -14.04
C LEU A 106 7.56 -1.99 -15.33
N VAL A 107 8.14 -1.10 -16.13
CA VAL A 107 7.52 -0.62 -17.38
C VAL A 107 7.36 -1.75 -18.40
N LYS A 108 8.40 -2.59 -18.55
CA LYS A 108 8.36 -3.76 -19.43
C LYS A 108 7.26 -4.73 -18.98
N SER A 109 7.21 -5.03 -17.69
CA SER A 109 6.22 -5.96 -17.13
C SER A 109 4.79 -5.44 -17.29
N ALA A 110 4.57 -4.14 -17.03
CA ALA A 110 3.28 -3.49 -17.25
C ALA A 110 2.79 -3.66 -18.69
N LYS A 111 3.66 -3.37 -19.66
CA LYS A 111 3.33 -3.48 -21.11
C LYS A 111 3.13 -4.92 -21.56
N THR A 112 4.03 -5.83 -21.18
CA THR A 112 3.97 -7.23 -21.59
C THR A 112 2.75 -7.96 -21.04
N ASN A 113 2.35 -7.64 -19.82
CA ASN A 113 1.25 -8.30 -19.14
C ASN A 113 -0.06 -7.51 -19.22
N GLU A 114 -0.09 -6.35 -19.87
CA GLU A 114 -1.23 -5.42 -19.87
C GLU A 114 -1.73 -5.11 -18.45
N ALA A 115 -0.76 -4.82 -17.55
CA ALA A 115 -1.04 -4.60 -16.14
C ALA A 115 -1.19 -3.11 -15.82
N ASP A 116 -2.12 -2.80 -14.92
CA ASP A 116 -2.44 -1.45 -14.48
C ASP A 116 -1.71 -1.07 -13.19
N ILE A 117 -1.40 -2.06 -12.35
CA ILE A 117 -0.56 -1.91 -11.16
C ILE A 117 0.54 -2.97 -11.21
N VAL A 118 1.79 -2.55 -11.04
CA VAL A 118 2.93 -3.47 -10.95
C VAL A 118 3.65 -3.27 -9.63
N SER A 119 3.64 -4.33 -8.81
CA SER A 119 4.35 -4.39 -7.53
C SER A 119 5.81 -4.76 -7.73
N SER A 120 6.70 -4.09 -7.03
CA SER A 120 8.11 -4.44 -6.95
C SER A 120 8.37 -5.62 -6.03
N LYS A 121 9.51 -6.30 -6.22
CA LYS A 121 10.09 -7.24 -5.26
C LYS A 121 10.76 -6.44 -4.13
N MET A 122 9.97 -6.09 -3.11
CA MET A 122 10.48 -5.36 -1.95
C MET A 122 11.11 -6.35 -0.96
N ILE A 123 12.39 -6.18 -0.70
CA ILE A 123 13.22 -7.02 0.16
C ILE A 123 13.56 -6.22 1.42
N ASN A 124 13.57 -6.89 2.58
CA ASN A 124 13.97 -6.26 3.82
C ASN A 124 15.45 -5.84 3.76
N TYR A 125 15.73 -4.55 3.92
CA TYR A 125 17.08 -3.99 3.86
C TYR A 125 18.04 -4.58 4.92
N PHE A 126 17.51 -4.85 6.12
CA PHE A 126 18.30 -5.36 7.26
C PHE A 126 18.42 -6.89 7.30
N ASP A 127 17.54 -7.60 6.58
CA ASP A 127 17.61 -9.06 6.40
C ASP A 127 17.30 -9.41 4.93
N PRO A 128 18.29 -9.27 4.02
CA PRO A 128 18.07 -9.44 2.57
C PRO A 128 17.65 -10.84 2.12
N LYS A 129 17.55 -11.78 3.05
CA LYS A 129 16.99 -13.12 2.80
C LYS A 129 15.48 -13.17 2.96
N LYS A 130 14.86 -12.10 3.45
CA LYS A 130 13.44 -12.02 3.71
C LYS A 130 12.75 -11.00 2.83
N MET A 131 11.61 -11.43 2.33
CA MET A 131 10.68 -10.56 1.65
C MET A 131 10.06 -9.54 2.61
N ASP A 132 9.94 -8.31 2.17
CA ASP A 132 9.10 -7.32 2.82
C ASP A 132 7.69 -7.32 2.21
N ASN A 133 7.58 -7.19 0.89
CA ASN A 133 6.29 -7.12 0.22
C ASN A 133 6.40 -7.53 -1.25
N THR A 134 5.39 -8.27 -1.76
CA THR A 134 5.21 -8.60 -3.18
C THR A 134 3.90 -8.06 -3.76
N GLY A 135 3.24 -7.18 -3.02
CA GLY A 135 1.87 -6.74 -3.25
C GLY A 135 0.96 -7.21 -2.13
N HIS A 136 -0.33 -7.21 -2.40
CA HIS A 136 -1.35 -7.51 -1.41
C HIS A 136 -2.12 -8.79 -1.75
N GLU A 137 -2.59 -9.49 -0.72
CA GLU A 137 -3.63 -10.51 -0.83
C GLU A 137 -4.85 -10.11 0.01
N MET A 138 -6.04 -10.54 -0.42
CA MET A 138 -7.29 -10.24 0.24
C MET A 138 -7.84 -11.48 0.94
N LEU A 139 -8.10 -11.37 2.24
CA LEU A 139 -8.78 -12.40 2.99
C LEU A 139 -10.30 -12.27 2.83
N ASN A 140 -11.01 -13.40 2.91
CA ASN A 140 -12.48 -13.40 2.87
C ASN A 140 -13.14 -12.87 4.16
N THR A 141 -12.36 -12.18 5.01
CA THR A 141 -12.78 -11.60 6.31
C THR A 141 -12.45 -10.13 6.45
N ALA A 142 -12.38 -9.40 5.35
CA ALA A 142 -12.14 -7.96 5.22
C ALA A 142 -10.69 -7.52 5.04
N GLU A 143 -9.72 -8.22 5.60
CA GLU A 143 -8.33 -7.77 5.61
C GLU A 143 -7.69 -7.90 4.24
N ILE A 144 -6.93 -6.86 3.88
CA ILE A 144 -5.93 -6.88 2.83
C ILE A 144 -4.58 -6.84 3.52
N ILE A 145 -3.75 -7.78 3.23
CA ILE A 145 -2.48 -8.00 3.93
C ILE A 145 -1.30 -8.04 2.96
N PRO A 146 -0.09 -7.64 3.40
CA PRO A 146 1.12 -7.81 2.62
C PRO A 146 1.35 -9.28 2.29
N PHE A 147 1.55 -9.58 1.00
CA PHE A 147 1.83 -10.94 0.55
C PHE A 147 3.34 -11.24 0.64
N GLY A 148 3.69 -12.38 1.18
CA GLY A 148 5.07 -12.87 1.29
C GLY A 148 5.89 -12.25 2.41
N GLN A 149 5.34 -11.38 3.25
CA GLN A 149 6.11 -10.69 4.31
C GLN A 149 6.79 -11.68 5.28
N GLY A 150 8.12 -11.52 5.41
CA GLY A 150 8.97 -12.37 6.27
C GLY A 150 9.25 -13.76 5.72
N GLU A 151 8.79 -14.09 4.51
CA GLU A 151 9.13 -15.33 3.81
C GLU A 151 10.49 -15.23 3.09
N PRO A 152 11.13 -16.37 2.76
CA PRO A 152 12.36 -16.38 1.98
C PRO A 152 12.17 -15.78 0.58
N ILE A 153 13.12 -14.95 0.12
CA ILE A 153 13.03 -14.26 -1.18
C ILE A 153 13.03 -15.20 -2.37
N GLU A 154 13.63 -16.39 -2.23
CA GLU A 154 13.67 -17.42 -3.25
C GLU A 154 12.31 -18.02 -3.61
N ASN A 155 11.30 -17.84 -2.78
CA ASN A 155 9.92 -18.27 -3.06
C ASN A 155 9.23 -17.40 -4.10
N PHE A 156 9.80 -16.23 -4.45
CA PHE A 156 9.16 -15.19 -5.25
C PHE A 156 10.00 -14.83 -6.47
N ASN A 157 10.05 -15.74 -7.45
CA ASN A 157 10.85 -15.58 -8.66
C ASN A 157 10.03 -15.63 -9.97
N THR A 158 8.71 -15.63 -9.86
CA THR A 158 7.79 -15.64 -11.02
C THR A 158 6.78 -14.52 -10.91
N VAL A 159 6.34 -14.00 -12.07
CA VAL A 159 5.23 -13.03 -12.15
C VAL A 159 3.94 -13.72 -11.71
N PHE A 160 3.14 -13.05 -10.90
CA PHE A 160 1.79 -13.52 -10.53
C PHE A 160 0.83 -12.35 -10.32
N GLU A 161 -0.47 -12.62 -10.41
CA GLU A 161 -1.51 -11.64 -10.08
C GLU A 161 -1.64 -11.48 -8.57
N ASN A 162 -1.83 -10.23 -8.12
CA ASN A 162 -2.12 -9.86 -6.74
C ASN A 162 -3.32 -8.90 -6.65
N ILE A 163 -3.61 -8.36 -5.47
CA ILE A 163 -4.76 -7.46 -5.24
C ILE A 163 -4.37 -5.98 -5.32
N GLY A 164 -3.11 -5.66 -5.46
CA GLY A 164 -2.55 -4.33 -5.44
C GLY A 164 -1.12 -4.33 -4.93
N SER A 165 -0.53 -3.17 -4.80
CA SER A 165 0.87 -2.99 -4.45
C SER A 165 1.03 -2.12 -3.21
N CYS A 166 2.06 -2.38 -2.42
CA CYS A 166 2.56 -1.39 -1.49
C CYS A 166 3.02 -0.15 -2.25
N ALA A 167 2.48 1.01 -1.92
CA ALA A 167 2.81 2.27 -2.57
C ALA A 167 4.27 2.72 -2.34
N GLY A 168 5.02 2.01 -1.51
CA GLY A 168 6.43 2.25 -1.26
C GLY A 168 7.36 2.00 -2.45
N ALA A 169 6.95 1.16 -3.43
CA ALA A 169 7.67 0.95 -4.69
C ALA A 169 6.76 0.29 -5.74
N THR A 170 6.10 1.10 -6.56
CA THR A 170 5.05 0.60 -7.45
C THR A 170 4.91 1.44 -8.70
N LEU A 171 4.35 0.84 -9.77
CA LEU A 171 3.97 1.52 -11.00
C LEU A 171 2.45 1.47 -11.17
N TYR A 172 1.83 2.62 -11.43
CA TYR A 172 0.39 2.78 -11.68
C TYR A 172 0.12 3.26 -13.10
N SER A 173 -0.86 2.67 -13.78
CA SER A 173 -1.39 3.14 -15.06
C SER A 173 -2.17 4.46 -14.86
N THR A 174 -1.85 5.49 -15.65
CA THR A 174 -2.60 6.76 -15.63
C THR A 174 -4.02 6.58 -16.14
N LYS A 175 -4.23 5.66 -17.10
CA LYS A 175 -5.56 5.28 -17.59
C LYS A 175 -6.44 4.78 -16.44
N MET A 176 -5.90 3.90 -15.60
CA MET A 176 -6.61 3.40 -14.42
C MET A 176 -6.88 4.54 -13.43
N LEU A 177 -5.86 5.33 -13.07
CA LEU A 177 -6.01 6.44 -12.12
C LEU A 177 -7.05 7.47 -12.56
N ARG A 178 -7.12 7.78 -13.86
CA ARG A 178 -8.15 8.68 -14.42
C ARG A 178 -9.56 8.10 -14.30
N HIS A 179 -9.72 6.79 -14.39
CA HIS A 179 -11.03 6.14 -14.32
C HIS A 179 -11.50 5.89 -12.89
N ILE A 180 -10.63 5.35 -12.03
CA ILE A 180 -11.02 4.95 -10.67
C ILE A 180 -10.75 6.02 -9.62
N GLY A 181 -10.03 7.09 -9.96
CA GLY A 181 -9.52 8.10 -9.04
C GLY A 181 -8.17 7.70 -8.40
N ILE A 182 -7.59 8.65 -7.70
CA ILE A 182 -6.32 8.56 -6.97
C ILE A 182 -6.53 8.01 -5.55
N PHE A 183 -5.56 8.13 -4.65
CA PHE A 183 -5.73 7.69 -3.26
C PHE A 183 -6.90 8.39 -2.57
N ASP A 184 -7.70 7.63 -1.82
CA ASP A 184 -8.82 8.20 -1.05
C ASP A 184 -8.28 8.99 0.16
N GLU A 185 -8.59 10.28 0.24
CA GLU A 185 -8.16 11.16 1.33
C GLU A 185 -8.86 10.88 2.68
N TYR A 186 -9.72 9.85 2.74
CA TYR A 186 -10.17 9.29 4.00
C TYR A 186 -9.00 8.75 4.82
N PHE A 187 -7.96 8.23 4.14
CA PHE A 187 -6.76 7.69 4.76
C PHE A 187 -5.71 8.78 4.93
N ASP A 188 -5.39 9.13 6.18
CA ASP A 188 -4.27 10.03 6.44
C ASP A 188 -2.94 9.27 6.35
N THR A 189 -2.92 8.04 6.89
CA THR A 189 -1.75 7.15 6.89
C THR A 189 -2.20 5.71 7.05
N GLY A 190 -1.70 4.86 6.17
CA GLY A 190 -1.87 3.41 6.22
C GLY A 190 -3.20 2.93 5.66
N TYR A 191 -3.11 1.91 4.80
CA TYR A 191 -4.20 1.26 4.09
C TYR A 191 -4.69 1.97 2.81
N GLU A 192 -4.18 3.15 2.47
CA GLU A 192 -4.48 3.86 1.23
C GLU A 192 -4.09 3.06 -0.02
N ASP A 193 -2.96 2.38 0.03
CA ASP A 193 -2.44 1.51 -1.01
C ASP A 193 -3.25 0.20 -1.14
N ALA A 194 -3.67 -0.37 -0.04
CA ALA A 194 -4.56 -1.52 -0.01
C ALA A 194 -5.95 -1.17 -0.59
N GLU A 195 -6.46 0.03 -0.29
CA GLU A 195 -7.76 0.50 -0.81
C GLU A 195 -7.72 0.70 -2.32
N ILE A 196 -6.73 1.43 -2.85
CA ILE A 196 -6.65 1.66 -4.30
C ILE A 196 -6.40 0.36 -5.06
N GLY A 197 -5.62 -0.57 -4.51
CA GLY A 197 -5.39 -1.90 -5.07
C GLY A 197 -6.68 -2.72 -5.12
N LEU A 198 -7.45 -2.75 -4.03
CA LEU A 198 -8.75 -3.43 -4.00
C LEU A 198 -9.75 -2.77 -4.94
N ARG A 199 -9.81 -1.45 -4.98
CA ARG A 199 -10.67 -0.68 -5.89
C ARG A 199 -10.39 -1.03 -7.35
N ALA A 200 -9.11 -1.04 -7.73
CA ALA A 200 -8.67 -1.48 -9.05
C ALA A 200 -9.11 -2.92 -9.36
N THR A 201 -8.84 -3.84 -8.44
CA THR A 201 -9.20 -5.26 -8.58
C THR A 201 -10.70 -5.48 -8.73
N VAL A 202 -11.53 -4.80 -7.92
CA VAL A 202 -13.01 -4.89 -7.99
C VAL A 202 -13.55 -4.35 -9.31
N LEU A 203 -12.85 -3.41 -9.92
CA LEU A 203 -13.20 -2.84 -11.23
C LEU A 203 -12.57 -3.59 -12.42
N GLY A 204 -11.86 -4.68 -12.17
CA GLY A 204 -11.31 -5.56 -13.20
C GLY A 204 -9.96 -5.12 -13.76
N TYR A 205 -9.29 -4.17 -13.13
CA TYR A 205 -7.91 -3.81 -13.47
C TYR A 205 -6.93 -4.89 -13.02
N LYS A 206 -5.87 -5.07 -13.79
CA LYS A 206 -4.87 -6.11 -13.57
C LYS A 206 -3.75 -5.60 -12.68
N CYS A 207 -3.58 -6.26 -11.53
CA CYS A 207 -2.48 -6.02 -10.60
C CYS A 207 -1.54 -7.23 -10.62
N ILE A 208 -0.22 -7.00 -10.75
CA ILE A 208 0.78 -8.07 -10.82
C ILE A 208 2.00 -7.74 -9.96
N PHE A 209 2.73 -8.78 -9.59
CA PHE A 209 4.06 -8.73 -9.01
C PHE A 209 5.13 -8.97 -10.08
N GLU A 210 6.20 -8.15 -10.09
CA GLU A 210 7.36 -8.31 -10.97
C GLU A 210 8.62 -8.67 -10.16
N PRO A 211 9.11 -9.93 -10.25
CA PRO A 211 10.23 -10.39 -9.44
C PRO A 211 11.58 -9.75 -9.78
N SER A 212 11.74 -9.20 -11.00
CA SER A 212 12.97 -8.55 -11.44
C SER A 212 13.04 -7.06 -11.08
N ALA A 213 11.94 -6.49 -10.60
CA ALA A 213 11.90 -5.09 -10.10
C ALA A 213 12.29 -5.05 -8.62
N ILE A 214 13.59 -5.16 -8.34
CA ILE A 214 14.13 -5.35 -6.98
C ILE A 214 14.30 -4.03 -6.26
N VAL A 215 13.86 -4.00 -5.00
CA VAL A 215 13.94 -2.86 -4.09
C VAL A 215 14.34 -3.33 -2.70
N LEU A 216 15.35 -2.75 -2.10
CA LEU A 216 15.67 -2.88 -0.68
C LEU A 216 14.94 -1.81 0.10
N HIS A 217 14.14 -2.19 1.09
CA HIS A 217 13.31 -1.28 1.89
C HIS A 217 13.72 -1.29 3.36
N LYS A 218 13.96 -0.12 3.93
CA LYS A 218 14.43 0.02 5.32
C LYS A 218 13.33 -0.19 6.36
N ILE A 219 12.10 -0.46 5.93
CA ILE A 219 10.90 -0.73 6.74
C ILE A 219 10.74 0.25 7.91
N SER A 220 10.02 1.30 7.63
CA SER A 220 9.33 2.19 8.59
C SER A 220 10.03 2.45 9.93
N ARG A 221 11.13 3.17 9.95
CA ARG A 221 11.61 3.80 11.20
C ARG A 221 10.56 4.75 11.80
N SER A 222 9.69 5.32 10.96
CA SER A 222 8.64 6.26 11.36
C SER A 222 7.44 5.59 12.04
N ILE A 223 6.99 4.43 11.55
CA ILE A 223 5.77 3.76 12.06
C ILE A 223 6.02 3.09 13.42
N ASN A 224 7.22 2.58 13.69
CA ASN A 224 7.52 1.93 14.97
C ASN A 224 7.46 2.88 16.17
N LYS A 225 7.51 4.19 15.95
CA LYS A 225 7.40 5.23 17.01
C LYS A 225 5.96 5.64 17.35
N ILE A 226 4.95 5.28 16.53
CA ILE A 226 3.58 5.83 16.60
C ILE A 226 2.53 4.74 16.84
N ARG A 227 2.90 3.51 17.21
CA ARG A 227 1.94 2.41 17.43
C ARG A 227 1.21 2.53 18.77
N ASP A 228 0.52 3.63 18.96
CA ASP A 228 -0.40 3.81 20.08
C ASP A 228 -1.79 3.19 19.80
N TYR A 229 -2.67 3.30 20.76
CA TYR A 229 -4.05 2.79 20.67
C TYR A 229 -4.83 3.40 19.50
N GLU A 230 -4.73 4.69 19.29
CA GLU A 230 -5.48 5.40 18.24
C GLU A 230 -5.00 5.00 16.85
N TYR A 231 -3.69 4.77 16.67
CA TYR A 231 -3.14 4.26 15.42
C TYR A 231 -3.69 2.87 15.08
N VAL A 232 -3.63 1.92 16.03
CA VAL A 232 -4.11 0.54 15.80
C VAL A 232 -5.63 0.52 15.54
N LEU A 233 -6.39 1.32 16.29
CA LEU A 233 -7.82 1.48 16.08
C LEU A 233 -8.12 2.08 14.70
N LYS A 234 -7.35 3.07 14.26
CA LYS A 234 -7.51 3.70 12.95
C LYS A 234 -7.25 2.69 11.81
N ILE A 235 -6.21 1.89 11.90
CA ILE A 235 -5.96 0.82 10.92
C ILE A 235 -7.14 -0.15 10.85
N GLN A 236 -7.71 -0.56 12.00
CA GLN A 236 -8.87 -1.46 12.01
C GLN A 236 -10.12 -0.80 11.38
N LEU A 237 -10.32 0.50 11.62
CA LEU A 237 -11.39 1.27 10.97
C LEU A 237 -11.17 1.38 9.46
N ASN A 238 -9.93 1.60 9.01
CA ASN A 238 -9.56 1.65 7.60
C ASN A 238 -9.85 0.32 6.90
N ILE A 239 -9.54 -0.82 7.55
CA ILE A 239 -9.90 -2.16 7.07
C ILE A 239 -11.42 -2.28 6.84
N PHE A 240 -12.21 -1.93 7.85
CA PHE A 240 -13.67 -2.03 7.76
C PHE A 240 -14.25 -1.05 6.73
N TYR A 241 -13.77 0.19 6.72
CA TYR A 241 -14.19 1.18 5.74
C TYR A 241 -13.96 0.67 4.31
N THR A 242 -12.74 0.22 3.99
CA THR A 242 -12.37 -0.30 2.68
C THR A 242 -13.26 -1.48 2.27
N TYR A 243 -13.42 -2.45 3.16
CA TYR A 243 -14.21 -3.65 2.89
C TYR A 243 -15.69 -3.34 2.64
N PHE A 244 -16.33 -2.60 3.52
CA PHE A 244 -17.75 -2.26 3.39
C PHE A 244 -18.03 -1.25 2.27
N LYS A 245 -17.07 -0.39 1.94
CA LYS A 245 -17.16 0.53 0.79
C LYS A 245 -17.11 -0.22 -0.53
N LEU A 246 -16.13 -1.12 -0.72
CA LEU A 246 -15.78 -1.65 -2.04
C LEU A 246 -16.38 -3.02 -2.38
N MET A 247 -16.75 -3.84 -1.38
CA MET A 247 -17.26 -5.19 -1.67
C MET A 247 -18.71 -5.18 -2.15
N PRO A 248 -19.05 -5.86 -3.29
CA PRO A 248 -20.42 -6.08 -3.70
C PRO A 248 -21.24 -6.76 -2.58
N LEU A 249 -22.54 -6.45 -2.49
CA LEU A 249 -23.40 -6.98 -1.43
C LEU A 249 -23.42 -8.50 -1.41
N THR A 250 -23.43 -9.13 -2.58
CA THR A 250 -23.39 -10.60 -2.69
C THR A 250 -22.13 -11.19 -2.09
N VAL A 251 -20.95 -10.55 -2.29
CA VAL A 251 -19.69 -10.98 -1.69
C VAL A 251 -19.72 -10.78 -0.17
N LEU A 252 -20.26 -9.66 0.32
CA LEU A 252 -20.45 -9.41 1.75
C LEU A 252 -21.30 -10.50 2.40
N LEU A 253 -22.42 -10.87 1.78
CA LEU A 253 -23.32 -11.91 2.31
C LEU A 253 -22.67 -13.30 2.30
N ILE A 254 -21.96 -13.67 1.24
CA ILE A 254 -21.25 -14.96 1.16
C ILE A 254 -20.12 -15.04 2.20
N ASN A 255 -19.40 -13.94 2.43
CA ASN A 255 -18.31 -13.89 3.39
C ASN A 255 -18.77 -13.71 4.85
N LEU A 256 -20.04 -13.33 5.08
CA LEU A 256 -20.56 -13.02 6.42
C LEU A 256 -20.30 -14.13 7.46
N PRO A 257 -20.51 -15.44 7.16
CA PRO A 257 -20.20 -16.50 8.12
C PRO A 257 -18.72 -16.52 8.52
N SER A 258 -17.81 -16.40 7.56
CA SER A 258 -16.35 -16.35 7.83
C SER A 258 -15.96 -15.13 8.64
N PHE A 259 -16.53 -13.98 8.32
CA PHE A 259 -16.31 -12.72 9.03
C PHE A 259 -16.77 -12.85 10.50
N LEU A 260 -18.01 -13.30 10.73
CA LEU A 260 -18.54 -13.47 12.09
C LEU A 260 -17.74 -14.50 12.89
N PHE A 261 -17.40 -15.64 12.28
CA PHE A 261 -16.61 -16.68 12.93
C PHE A 261 -15.22 -16.13 13.34
N LYS A 262 -14.50 -15.51 12.44
CA LYS A 262 -13.16 -14.95 12.73
C LYS A 262 -13.21 -13.96 13.88
N TYR A 263 -14.06 -12.94 13.79
CA TYR A 263 -14.09 -11.89 14.81
C TYR A 263 -14.62 -12.40 16.16
N SER A 264 -15.54 -13.37 16.18
CA SER A 264 -15.93 -14.07 17.41
C SER A 264 -14.77 -14.83 18.04
N MET A 265 -13.98 -15.55 17.22
CA MET A 265 -12.77 -16.24 17.70
C MET A 265 -11.72 -15.26 18.22
N VAL A 266 -11.49 -14.13 17.53
CA VAL A 266 -10.56 -13.10 18.01
C VAL A 266 -11.03 -12.51 19.35
N PHE A 267 -12.32 -12.23 19.53
CA PHE A 267 -12.89 -11.79 20.81
C PHE A 267 -12.65 -12.83 21.91
N LEU A 268 -13.01 -14.10 21.68
CA LEU A 268 -12.82 -15.19 22.66
C LEU A 268 -11.35 -15.36 23.08
N ILE A 269 -10.44 -15.39 22.09
CA ILE A 269 -9.00 -15.50 22.35
C ILE A 269 -8.52 -14.35 23.24
N ASN A 270 -8.93 -13.10 22.93
CA ASN A 270 -8.52 -11.95 23.72
C ASN A 270 -9.15 -11.92 25.12
N ILE A 271 -10.35 -12.48 25.31
CA ILE A 271 -10.94 -12.69 26.65
C ILE A 271 -10.13 -13.73 27.43
N VAL A 272 -9.87 -14.91 26.85
CA VAL A 272 -9.15 -16.01 27.49
C VAL A 272 -7.73 -15.61 27.92
N PHE A 273 -7.03 -14.83 27.08
CA PHE A 273 -5.66 -14.38 27.34
C PHE A 273 -5.60 -13.00 28.03
N TYR A 274 -6.72 -12.48 28.54
CA TYR A 274 -6.80 -11.19 29.27
C TYR A 274 -6.19 -10.00 28.50
N ARG A 275 -6.29 -9.97 27.16
CA ARG A 275 -5.76 -8.92 26.30
C ARG A 275 -6.73 -7.73 26.20
N SER A 276 -6.90 -6.98 27.27
CA SER A 276 -7.85 -5.89 27.40
C SER A 276 -7.70 -4.80 26.31
N PHE A 277 -6.46 -4.51 25.93
CA PHE A 277 -6.15 -3.56 24.85
C PHE A 277 -6.84 -3.94 23.53
N PHE A 278 -6.67 -5.18 23.07
CA PHE A 278 -7.25 -5.65 21.81
C PHE A 278 -8.77 -5.83 21.89
N LEU A 279 -9.30 -6.23 23.05
CA LEU A 279 -10.75 -6.28 23.27
C LEU A 279 -11.39 -4.91 23.14
N LYS A 280 -10.81 -3.92 23.79
CA LYS A 280 -11.28 -2.53 23.72
C LYS A 280 -11.17 -2.02 22.29
N MET A 281 -10.04 -2.19 21.65
CA MET A 281 -9.81 -1.75 20.26
C MET A 281 -10.84 -2.33 19.29
N LEU A 282 -11.10 -3.64 19.33
CA LEU A 282 -12.09 -4.27 18.47
C LEU A 282 -13.51 -3.79 18.78
N SER A 283 -13.87 -3.68 20.06
CA SER A 283 -15.17 -3.15 20.48
C SER A 283 -15.40 -1.73 19.96
N ASP A 284 -14.40 -0.87 20.10
CA ASP A 284 -14.45 0.51 19.62
C ASP A 284 -14.49 0.56 18.09
N ALA A 285 -13.76 -0.31 17.39
CA ALA A 285 -13.80 -0.40 15.93
C ALA A 285 -15.19 -0.81 15.41
N PHE A 286 -15.80 -1.85 15.99
CA PHE A 286 -17.17 -2.25 15.65
C PHE A 286 -18.18 -1.15 15.97
N TYR A 287 -18.10 -0.54 17.17
CA TYR A 287 -19.00 0.53 17.57
C TYR A 287 -18.88 1.72 16.61
N ARG A 288 -17.66 2.20 16.34
CA ARG A 288 -17.46 3.35 15.43
C ARG A 288 -17.95 3.01 14.01
N THR A 289 -17.65 1.83 13.48
CA THR A 289 -18.08 1.42 12.14
C THR A 289 -19.60 1.38 12.02
N LEU A 290 -20.29 0.81 13.00
CA LEU A 290 -21.76 0.59 12.93
C LEU A 290 -22.57 1.86 13.25
N PHE A 291 -22.05 2.74 14.11
CA PHE A 291 -22.82 3.87 14.60
C PHE A 291 -22.24 5.24 14.21
N LYS A 292 -20.92 5.42 14.17
CA LYS A 292 -20.29 6.72 13.85
C LYS A 292 -19.96 6.86 12.36
N GLU A 293 -19.29 5.88 11.78
CA GLU A 293 -18.79 5.92 10.39
C GLU A 293 -19.81 5.39 9.37
N ARG A 294 -20.89 4.76 9.84
CA ARG A 294 -21.88 4.09 8.96
C ARG A 294 -22.38 4.98 7.82
N LYS A 295 -22.76 6.22 8.13
CA LYS A 295 -23.29 7.15 7.12
C LYS A 295 -22.25 7.41 6.04
N LYS A 296 -21.02 7.69 6.42
CA LYS A 296 -19.89 7.94 5.52
C LYS A 296 -19.58 6.71 4.65
N ILE A 297 -19.54 5.52 5.27
CA ILE A 297 -19.33 4.25 4.54
C ILE A 297 -20.41 4.03 3.48
N LEU A 298 -21.67 4.19 3.86
CA LEU A 298 -22.81 3.99 2.93
C LEU A 298 -22.84 5.03 1.80
N GLU A 299 -22.52 6.29 2.08
CA GLU A 299 -22.40 7.34 1.07
C GLU A 299 -21.25 7.05 0.10
N SER A 300 -20.05 6.74 0.62
CA SER A 300 -18.88 6.38 -0.20
C SER A 300 -19.15 5.12 -1.04
N ARG A 301 -19.80 4.11 -0.46
CA ARG A 301 -20.24 2.90 -1.16
C ARG A 301 -21.22 3.23 -2.29
N ARG A 302 -22.22 4.05 -2.01
CA ARG A 302 -23.21 4.46 -3.02
C ARG A 302 -22.52 5.19 -4.16
N VAL A 303 -21.70 6.21 -3.87
CA VAL A 303 -20.94 6.94 -4.88
C VAL A 303 -20.07 6.00 -5.72
N PHE A 304 -19.41 5.03 -5.08
CA PHE A 304 -18.58 4.06 -5.79
C PHE A 304 -19.39 3.21 -6.79
N PHE A 305 -20.49 2.59 -6.35
CA PHE A 305 -21.28 1.69 -7.20
C PHE A 305 -22.22 2.43 -8.18
N ASP A 306 -22.56 3.69 -7.92
CA ASP A 306 -23.31 4.53 -8.87
C ASP A 306 -22.44 4.94 -10.07
N ASN A 307 -21.13 5.14 -9.85
CA ASN A 307 -20.18 5.58 -10.87
C ASN A 307 -19.40 4.43 -11.54
N HIS A 308 -19.35 3.24 -10.95
CA HIS A 308 -18.51 2.16 -11.44
C HIS A 308 -19.25 0.81 -11.41
N LYS A 309 -18.95 -0.01 -12.42
CA LYS A 309 -19.46 -1.38 -12.50
C LYS A 309 -18.38 -2.36 -12.04
N ALA A 310 -18.61 -3.01 -10.91
CA ALA A 310 -17.74 -4.08 -10.42
C ALA A 310 -17.76 -5.30 -11.35
N ILE A 311 -16.65 -6.06 -11.36
CA ILE A 311 -16.61 -7.41 -11.94
C ILE A 311 -17.56 -8.34 -11.19
N SER A 312 -17.82 -9.53 -11.74
CA SER A 312 -18.75 -10.46 -11.11
C SER A 312 -18.29 -10.88 -9.72
N SER A 313 -19.26 -11.11 -8.81
CA SER A 313 -18.98 -11.57 -7.46
C SER A 313 -18.14 -12.85 -7.44
N LEU A 314 -18.35 -13.76 -8.40
CA LEU A 314 -17.55 -14.98 -8.52
C LEU A 314 -16.09 -14.70 -8.83
N GLN A 315 -15.78 -13.71 -9.68
CA GLN A 315 -14.41 -13.31 -9.98
C GLN A 315 -13.73 -12.72 -8.73
N ILE A 316 -14.45 -11.91 -7.95
CA ILE A 316 -13.92 -11.35 -6.68
C ILE A 316 -13.66 -12.47 -5.67
N LEU A 317 -14.60 -13.39 -5.49
CA LEU A 317 -14.46 -14.51 -4.55
C LEU A 317 -13.27 -15.42 -4.89
N ARG A 318 -12.98 -15.62 -6.19
CA ARG A 318 -11.81 -16.41 -6.63
C ARG A 318 -10.46 -15.73 -6.34
N LYS A 319 -10.45 -14.42 -6.14
CA LYS A 319 -9.24 -13.67 -5.79
C LYS A 319 -9.02 -13.59 -4.26
N GLN A 320 -9.92 -14.16 -3.46
CA GLN A 320 -9.82 -14.17 -2.00
C GLN A 320 -9.07 -15.38 -1.48
N THR A 321 -8.23 -15.17 -0.48
CA THR A 321 -7.62 -16.23 0.32
C THR A 321 -8.52 -16.55 1.51
N PHE A 322 -8.74 -17.84 1.79
CA PHE A 322 -9.51 -18.24 2.95
C PHE A 322 -8.73 -17.97 4.24
N PHE A 323 -9.27 -17.15 5.12
CA PHE A 323 -8.59 -16.61 6.28
C PHE A 323 -7.95 -17.66 7.21
N LEU A 324 -8.57 -18.85 7.37
CA LEU A 324 -8.05 -19.92 8.23
C LEU A 324 -6.64 -20.37 7.81
N PHE A 325 -6.33 -20.40 6.52
CA PHE A 325 -4.99 -20.76 6.07
C PHE A 325 -3.95 -19.76 6.56
N PHE A 326 -4.29 -18.47 6.52
CA PHE A 326 -3.44 -17.40 7.01
C PHE A 326 -3.33 -17.41 8.54
N ASP A 327 -4.45 -17.50 9.25
CA ASP A 327 -4.47 -17.47 10.71
C ASP A 327 -3.81 -18.72 11.32
N ILE A 328 -3.98 -19.91 10.73
CA ILE A 328 -3.27 -21.13 11.16
C ILE A 328 -1.76 -20.99 10.97
N ARG A 329 -1.29 -20.45 9.81
CA ARG A 329 0.15 -20.19 9.61
C ARG A 329 0.69 -19.23 10.66
N ARG A 330 -0.04 -18.15 10.96
CA ARG A 330 0.35 -17.21 12.02
C ARG A 330 0.34 -17.84 13.39
N PHE A 331 -0.68 -18.62 13.73
CA PHE A 331 -0.77 -19.35 15.00
C PHE A 331 0.42 -20.29 15.17
N ILE A 332 0.74 -21.10 14.16
CA ILE A 332 1.90 -21.98 14.19
C ILE A 332 3.18 -21.17 14.35
N LYS A 333 3.37 -20.11 13.57
CA LYS A 333 4.60 -19.27 13.61
C LYS A 333 4.82 -18.62 14.98
N PHE A 334 3.81 -17.98 15.53
CA PHE A 334 3.95 -17.12 16.71
C PHE A 334 3.62 -17.80 18.03
N VAL A 335 2.72 -18.76 18.03
CA VAL A 335 2.29 -19.45 19.27
C VAL A 335 3.04 -20.76 19.47
N VAL A 336 3.07 -21.62 18.44
CA VAL A 336 3.70 -22.95 18.53
C VAL A 336 5.22 -22.85 18.46
N LEU A 337 5.73 -22.13 17.46
CA LEU A 337 7.18 -21.96 17.24
C LEU A 337 7.79 -20.81 18.07
N ARG A 338 6.96 -20.05 18.80
CA ARG A 338 7.37 -18.93 19.65
C ARG A 338 8.28 -17.92 18.93
N LYS A 339 8.12 -17.77 17.61
CA LYS A 339 8.85 -16.74 16.88
C LYS A 339 8.29 -15.36 17.28
N PRO A 340 9.15 -14.35 17.51
CA PRO A 340 8.68 -13.01 17.86
C PRO A 340 7.73 -12.50 16.77
N THR A 341 6.66 -11.88 17.18
CA THR A 341 5.77 -11.16 16.27
C THR A 341 6.53 -9.97 15.71
N ASP A 342 6.19 -9.54 14.48
CA ASP A 342 6.79 -8.32 13.90
C ASP A 342 6.44 -7.06 14.72
N PHE A 343 5.59 -7.21 15.75
CA PHE A 343 5.22 -6.20 16.75
C PHE A 343 6.15 -6.14 17.98
N GLU A 344 7.02 -7.14 18.15
CA GLU A 344 7.91 -7.27 19.31
C GLU A 344 9.40 -7.05 18.98
N ARG A 345 9.70 -6.58 17.76
CA ARG A 345 11.05 -6.26 17.30
C ARG A 345 11.33 -4.76 17.30
#